data_ee188e23383dc60e280f9a7e31a8d8f7
#
_entry.id   ee188e23383dc60e280f9a7e31a8d8f7
#
_cell.length_a   1.000
_cell.length_b   1.000
_cell.length_c   1.000
_cell.angle_alpha   90.00
_cell.angle_beta   90.00
_cell.angle_gamma   90.00
#
_symmetry.space_group_name_H-M   'P 1'
#
loop_
_entity.id
_entity.type
_entity.pdbx_description
1 polymer ?
#
loop_
_entity_poly.entity_id
_entity_poly.type
_entity_poly.pdbx_seq_one_letter_code
_entity_poly.pdbx_strand_id
1 'polypeptide(L)'
;MEVKTFGILLTFFLLNRFSASAQDSTTTSITSRFDPSKPTNTYDRLSNNLEYNFLRNGSRTFGYRGNLVLASHDQRNSVHIEIPLLYSTFSQKFGLSDIRLRYYWIPYKHYSRKPGAFGLLLDTYVPTGSFKDGLGRGRWIFAPGLSTAFVFGRFSTFPIVAYLYSSEIKDAKTSSPGSEALSGYIIQSICVYKFRKSYLDCTPIFMKNSYSNSGKDDFVLEGNYLYMIKPNKMQLGFFARRYFLGNSTTLRAAWRIYF
;
A
#
# COMPACT_ATOMS: atom_id res chain seq x y z
N MET A 1 2.65 16.97 14.53
CA MET A 1 2.37 15.72 15.29
C MET A 1 3.74 15.12 15.60
N GLU A 2 4.08 15.09 16.87
CA GLU A 2 5.45 14.78 17.31
C GLU A 2 5.78 13.28 17.17
N VAL A 3 7.06 12.98 16.98
CA VAL A 3 7.67 11.63 16.93
C VAL A 3 7.20 10.70 18.08
N LYS A 4 6.79 11.28 19.21
CA LYS A 4 6.23 10.58 20.38
C LYS A 4 4.98 9.74 20.08
N THR A 5 4.07 10.23 19.21
CA THR A 5 2.82 9.51 18.87
C THR A 5 3.09 8.27 18.01
N PHE A 6 4.14 8.32 17.17
CA PHE A 6 4.55 7.17 16.36
C PHE A 6 5.14 6.04 17.23
N GLY A 7 5.96 6.41 18.23
CA GLY A 7 6.52 5.45 19.18
C GLY A 7 5.43 4.69 19.95
N ILE A 8 4.36 5.37 20.35
CA ILE A 8 3.24 4.76 21.10
C ILE A 8 2.49 3.73 20.25
N LEU A 9 2.20 4.04 18.99
CA LEU A 9 1.51 3.10 18.08
C LEU A 9 2.35 1.85 17.79
N LEU A 10 3.65 2.02 17.56
CA LEU A 10 4.57 0.90 17.33
C LEU A 10 4.73 0.03 18.59
N THR A 11 4.83 0.67 19.76
CA THR A 11 4.93 -0.02 21.05
C THR A 11 3.64 -0.79 21.36
N PHE A 12 2.47 -0.19 21.11
CA PHE A 12 1.18 -0.85 21.32
C PHE A 12 1.02 -2.09 20.42
N PHE A 13 1.49 -2.01 19.17
CA PHE A 13 1.48 -3.14 18.24
C PHE A 13 2.43 -4.25 18.66
N LEU A 14 3.63 -3.91 19.10
CA LEU A 14 4.62 -4.88 19.60
C LEU A 14 4.15 -5.55 20.89
N LEU A 15 3.58 -4.80 21.83
CA LEU A 15 3.03 -5.36 23.07
C LEU A 15 1.87 -6.33 22.82
N ASN A 16 0.98 -6.06 21.87
CA ASN A 16 -0.10 -6.98 21.48
C ASN A 16 0.43 -8.28 20.84
N ARG A 17 1.61 -8.28 20.21
CA ARG A 17 2.24 -9.53 19.74
C ARG A 17 2.68 -10.43 20.90
N PHE A 18 3.17 -9.86 21.98
CA PHE A 18 3.64 -10.63 23.15
C PHE A 18 2.48 -11.13 24.04
N SER A 19 1.37 -10.41 24.10
CA SER A 19 0.20 -10.81 24.92
C SER A 19 -0.64 -11.92 24.28
N ALA A 20 -0.63 -12.08 22.95
CA ALA A 20 -1.38 -13.12 22.25
C ALA A 20 -0.79 -14.54 22.42
N SER A 21 0.41 -14.65 23.00
CA SER A 21 1.12 -15.92 23.21
C SER A 21 0.65 -16.69 24.45
N ALA A 22 -0.23 -16.14 25.28
CA ALA A 22 -0.61 -16.70 26.59
C ALA A 22 -2.05 -17.18 26.68
N GLN A 23 -2.82 -17.21 25.60
CA GLN A 23 -4.19 -17.76 25.61
C GLN A 23 -4.27 -19.11 24.92
N ASP A 24 -4.60 -20.07 25.73
CA ASP A 24 -4.63 -21.52 25.57
C ASP A 24 -5.48 -22.00 24.39
N SER A 25 -4.94 -23.01 23.76
CA SER A 25 -5.34 -23.72 22.57
C SER A 25 -6.49 -24.70 22.82
N THR A 26 -7.71 -24.33 22.54
CA THR A 26 -8.77 -25.28 22.18
C THR A 26 -9.70 -24.68 21.12
N THR A 27 -9.13 -24.33 19.99
CA THR A 27 -9.92 -24.04 18.80
C THR A 27 -9.28 -24.74 17.62
N THR A 28 -10.00 -25.68 17.05
CA THR A 28 -9.72 -26.37 15.78
C THR A 28 -8.94 -25.47 14.83
N SER A 29 -7.67 -25.79 14.63
CA SER A 29 -6.77 -25.13 13.72
C SER A 29 -7.33 -25.26 12.29
N ILE A 30 -8.12 -24.28 11.87
CA ILE A 30 -8.29 -24.02 10.45
C ILE A 30 -6.91 -23.53 10.00
N THR A 31 -6.04 -24.45 9.60
CA THR A 31 -4.81 -24.14 8.90
C THR A 31 -5.22 -23.38 7.64
N SER A 32 -5.22 -22.07 7.71
CA SER A 32 -5.57 -21.24 6.57
C SER A 32 -4.52 -21.53 5.50
N ARG A 33 -4.94 -22.27 4.46
CA ARG A 33 -4.07 -22.60 3.33
C ARG A 33 -3.46 -21.31 2.80
N PHE A 34 -2.12 -21.27 2.71
CA PHE A 34 -1.39 -20.12 2.20
C PHE A 34 -1.96 -19.68 0.84
N ASP A 35 -2.54 -18.51 0.78
CA ASP A 35 -3.16 -17.96 -0.42
C ASP A 35 -2.91 -16.43 -0.52
N PRO A 36 -1.75 -16.02 -1.04
CA PRO A 36 -1.38 -14.60 -1.14
C PRO A 36 -2.11 -13.86 -2.27
N SER A 37 -2.96 -14.55 -3.05
CA SER A 37 -3.80 -13.91 -4.07
C SER A 37 -4.98 -13.13 -3.47
N LYS A 38 -5.28 -13.34 -2.18
CA LYS A 38 -6.32 -12.59 -1.47
C LYS A 38 -5.69 -11.47 -0.66
N PRO A 39 -5.89 -10.19 -0.98
CA PRO A 39 -5.34 -9.05 -0.25
C PRO A 39 -5.68 -9.00 1.24
N THR A 40 -6.79 -9.65 1.63
CA THR A 40 -7.21 -9.80 3.03
C THR A 40 -6.50 -10.95 3.77
N ASN A 41 -5.66 -11.75 3.08
CA ASN A 41 -4.73 -12.68 3.70
C ASN A 41 -3.38 -12.01 3.82
N THR A 42 -3.02 -11.67 5.04
CA THR A 42 -1.74 -11.01 5.33
C THR A 42 -0.75 -12.03 5.86
N TYR A 43 0.47 -11.97 5.38
CA TYR A 43 1.58 -12.86 5.77
C TYR A 43 2.81 -12.01 6.04
N ASP A 44 3.65 -12.43 6.96
CA ASP A 44 4.96 -11.84 7.14
C ASP A 44 5.75 -11.96 5.85
N ARG A 45 6.23 -10.85 5.34
CA ARG A 45 7.00 -10.84 4.09
C ARG A 45 7.88 -9.61 3.95
N LEU A 46 8.99 -9.81 3.29
CA LEU A 46 9.83 -8.75 2.74
C LEU A 46 9.64 -8.70 1.22
N SER A 47 9.30 -7.54 0.70
CA SER A 47 9.24 -7.30 -0.74
C SER A 47 10.30 -6.28 -1.13
N ASN A 48 11.07 -6.62 -2.14
CA ASN A 48 12.09 -5.76 -2.70
C ASN A 48 11.65 -5.39 -4.11
N ASN A 49 11.65 -4.10 -4.43
CA ASN A 49 11.18 -3.62 -5.71
C ASN A 49 12.22 -2.72 -6.35
N LEU A 50 12.53 -2.94 -7.62
CA LEU A 50 13.17 -1.96 -8.48
C LEU A 50 12.05 -1.13 -9.11
N GLU A 51 12.11 0.18 -8.96
CA GLU A 51 11.07 1.10 -9.36
C GLU A 51 11.58 2.12 -10.37
N TYR A 52 10.75 2.41 -11.36
CA TYR A 52 10.98 3.46 -12.35
C TYR A 52 9.70 4.27 -12.53
N ASN A 53 9.77 5.59 -12.34
CA ASN A 53 8.65 6.50 -12.47
C ASN A 53 8.91 7.52 -13.58
N PHE A 54 7.93 7.67 -14.47
CA PHE A 54 7.83 8.76 -15.44
C PHE A 54 6.86 9.79 -14.88
N LEU A 55 7.32 11.02 -14.65
CA LEU A 55 6.53 12.09 -14.08
C LEU A 55 5.98 13.02 -15.16
N ARG A 56 4.90 13.72 -14.84
CA ARG A 56 4.19 14.63 -15.76
C ARG A 56 5.08 15.69 -16.40
N ASN A 57 6.05 16.20 -15.66
CA ASN A 57 6.99 17.25 -16.12
C ASN A 57 8.15 16.72 -16.98
N GLY A 58 8.11 15.44 -17.40
CA GLY A 58 9.18 14.78 -18.13
C GLY A 58 10.35 14.30 -17.27
N SER A 59 10.41 14.66 -15.97
CA SER A 59 11.41 14.13 -15.07
C SER A 59 11.14 12.65 -14.76
N ARG A 60 12.15 11.98 -14.26
CA ARG A 60 12.09 10.55 -13.94
C ARG A 60 12.64 10.32 -12.55
N THR A 61 12.14 9.30 -11.87
CA THR A 61 12.81 8.77 -10.68
C THR A 61 12.98 7.27 -10.83
N PHE A 62 14.08 6.75 -10.35
CA PHE A 62 14.32 5.31 -10.34
C PHE A 62 15.07 4.92 -9.06
N GLY A 63 14.90 3.69 -8.64
CA GLY A 63 15.59 3.21 -7.44
C GLY A 63 14.99 1.96 -6.85
N TYR A 64 15.19 1.82 -5.57
CA TYR A 64 14.78 0.67 -4.77
C TYR A 64 13.66 1.06 -3.80
N ARG A 65 12.72 0.14 -3.60
CA ARG A 65 11.66 0.26 -2.58
C ARG A 65 11.56 -1.03 -1.79
N GLY A 66 12.00 -0.99 -0.54
CA GLY A 66 11.75 -2.06 0.44
C GLY A 66 10.32 -1.97 0.99
N ASN A 67 9.66 -3.11 1.17
CA ASN A 67 8.35 -3.19 1.83
C ASN A 67 8.35 -4.39 2.79
N LEU A 68 8.29 -4.10 4.08
CA LEU A 68 8.13 -5.08 5.14
C LEU A 68 6.65 -5.15 5.52
N VAL A 69 6.10 -6.35 5.56
CA VAL A 69 4.77 -6.65 6.08
C VAL A 69 4.92 -7.53 7.31
N LEU A 70 4.32 -7.10 8.40
CA LEU A 70 4.18 -7.87 9.63
C LEU A 70 2.70 -8.13 9.87
N ALA A 71 2.32 -9.41 9.96
CA ALA A 71 0.96 -9.84 10.16
C ALA A 71 0.78 -10.46 11.55
N SER A 72 -0.42 -10.36 12.15
CA SER A 72 -0.78 -11.15 13.32
C SER A 72 -0.92 -12.63 12.96
N HIS A 73 -0.78 -13.52 13.93
CA HIS A 73 -0.91 -14.97 13.73
C HIS A 73 -2.26 -15.37 13.12
N ASP A 74 -3.35 -14.70 13.52
CA ASP A 74 -4.70 -14.90 13.00
C ASP A 74 -4.94 -14.20 11.63
N GLN A 75 -3.93 -13.51 11.09
CA GLN A 75 -3.98 -12.78 9.83
C GLN A 75 -5.09 -11.70 9.78
N ARG A 76 -5.54 -11.22 10.93
CA ARG A 76 -6.56 -10.16 11.01
C ARG A 76 -5.96 -8.77 11.10
N ASN A 77 -4.73 -8.66 11.56
CA ASN A 77 -4.00 -7.40 11.66
C ASN A 77 -2.73 -7.47 10.83
N SER A 78 -2.37 -6.37 10.19
CA SER A 78 -1.04 -6.24 9.59
C SER A 78 -0.58 -4.79 9.52
N VAL A 79 0.74 -4.61 9.66
CA VAL A 79 1.44 -3.35 9.41
C VAL A 79 2.33 -3.53 8.21
N HIS A 80 2.27 -2.58 7.29
CA HIS A 80 3.14 -2.52 6.12
C HIS A 80 4.00 -1.26 6.23
N ILE A 81 5.30 -1.40 6.03
CA ILE A 81 6.28 -0.31 6.05
C ILE A 81 6.99 -0.30 4.70
N GLU A 82 6.83 0.77 3.94
CA GLU A 82 7.52 0.95 2.67
C GLU A 82 8.58 2.04 2.81
N ILE A 83 9.82 1.73 2.43
CA ILE A 83 10.97 2.62 2.47
C ILE A 83 11.55 2.72 1.07
N PRO A 84 11.31 3.81 0.33
CA PRO A 84 11.85 4.01 -1.01
C PRO A 84 13.15 4.82 -0.97
N LEU A 85 14.16 4.34 -1.70
CA LEU A 85 15.41 5.02 -1.99
C LEU A 85 15.46 5.30 -3.49
N LEU A 86 15.35 6.56 -3.88
CA LEU A 86 15.17 6.96 -5.27
C LEU A 86 16.26 7.95 -5.73
N TYR A 87 16.61 7.86 -7.00
CA TYR A 87 17.35 8.88 -7.70
C TYR A 87 16.37 9.74 -8.50
N SER A 88 16.48 11.06 -8.41
CA SER A 88 15.68 12.03 -9.16
C SER A 88 16.50 12.64 -10.29
N THR A 89 16.03 12.53 -11.53
CA THR A 89 16.68 13.18 -12.67
C THR A 89 16.46 14.70 -12.68
N PHE A 90 15.47 15.18 -11.95
CA PHE A 90 15.18 16.61 -11.81
C PHE A 90 16.30 17.35 -11.04
N SER A 91 16.72 16.78 -9.91
CA SER A 91 17.75 17.36 -9.04
C SER A 91 19.12 16.68 -9.19
N GLN A 92 19.20 15.57 -9.92
CA GLN A 92 20.37 14.70 -10.02
C GLN A 92 20.84 14.18 -8.64
N LYS A 93 19.90 13.96 -7.71
CA LYS A 93 20.18 13.50 -6.35
C LYS A 93 19.58 12.13 -6.08
N PHE A 94 20.29 11.36 -5.28
CA PHE A 94 19.82 10.11 -4.68
C PHE A 94 19.46 10.36 -3.21
N GLY A 95 18.36 9.76 -2.75
CA GLY A 95 17.95 9.90 -1.36
C GLY A 95 16.71 9.13 -0.98
N LEU A 96 16.33 9.26 0.28
CA LEU A 96 15.09 8.71 0.81
C LEU A 96 13.89 9.47 0.21
N SER A 97 12.87 8.73 -0.20
CA SER A 97 11.57 9.29 -0.55
C SER A 97 10.60 9.20 0.65
N ASP A 98 9.32 9.50 0.43
CA ASP A 98 8.35 9.45 1.51
C ASP A 98 8.10 8.02 1.98
N ILE A 99 8.30 7.78 3.27
CA ILE A 99 7.97 6.50 3.90
C ILE A 99 6.45 6.35 3.91
N ARG A 100 5.98 5.16 3.58
CA ARG A 100 4.57 4.81 3.63
C ARG A 100 4.32 3.78 4.69
N LEU A 101 3.31 4.02 5.51
CA LEU A 101 2.85 3.15 6.57
C LEU A 101 1.40 2.77 6.29
N ARG A 102 1.08 1.48 6.34
CA ARG A 102 -0.29 1.00 6.23
C ARG A 102 -0.62 0.05 7.37
N TYR A 103 -1.79 0.24 7.95
CA TYR A 103 -2.35 -0.67 8.92
C TYR A 103 -3.67 -1.23 8.39
N TYR A 104 -3.85 -2.53 8.53
CA TYR A 104 -5.09 -3.22 8.21
C TYR A 104 -5.60 -3.96 9.44
N TRP A 105 -6.88 -3.82 9.71
CA TRP A 105 -7.62 -4.61 10.67
C TRP A 105 -8.83 -5.25 9.99
N ILE A 106 -8.91 -6.60 10.01
CA ILE A 106 -9.93 -7.40 9.33
C ILE A 106 -10.70 -8.19 10.39
N PRO A 107 -11.65 -7.55 11.13
CA PRO A 107 -12.39 -8.19 12.22
C PRO A 107 -13.27 -9.35 11.73
N TYR A 108 -13.75 -9.27 10.50
CA TYR A 108 -14.57 -10.31 9.90
C TYR A 108 -13.90 -10.92 8.68
N LYS A 109 -13.78 -12.27 8.66
CA LYS A 109 -13.18 -13.01 7.56
C LYS A 109 -13.82 -14.41 7.45
N HIS A 110 -14.65 -14.59 6.42
CA HIS A 110 -15.37 -15.84 6.18
C HIS A 110 -15.68 -16.00 4.69
N TYR A 111 -14.72 -16.46 3.90
CA TYR A 111 -14.80 -16.44 2.43
C TYR A 111 -15.88 -17.34 1.79
N SER A 112 -16.53 -18.23 2.52
CA SER A 112 -17.71 -18.95 2.04
C SER A 112 -18.98 -18.09 2.06
N ARG A 113 -18.95 -16.92 2.71
CA ARG A 113 -20.06 -15.97 2.75
C ARG A 113 -19.82 -14.79 1.80
N LYS A 114 -20.86 -13.99 1.54
CA LYS A 114 -20.79 -12.76 0.76
C LYS A 114 -21.41 -11.62 1.58
N PRO A 115 -20.62 -10.62 2.01
CA PRO A 115 -19.18 -10.46 1.78
C PRO A 115 -18.33 -11.50 2.52
N GLY A 116 -17.19 -11.86 1.95
CA GLY A 116 -16.24 -12.83 2.51
C GLY A 116 -15.27 -12.26 3.53
N ALA A 117 -15.11 -10.94 3.58
CA ALA A 117 -14.38 -10.22 4.62
C ALA A 117 -14.84 -8.77 4.70
N PHE A 118 -14.60 -8.16 5.86
CA PHE A 118 -14.74 -6.72 6.10
C PHE A 118 -13.53 -6.27 6.89
N GLY A 119 -12.99 -5.11 6.53
CA GLY A 119 -11.80 -4.57 7.18
C GLY A 119 -11.74 -3.06 7.19
N LEU A 120 -10.97 -2.56 8.13
CA LEU A 120 -10.55 -1.16 8.24
C LEU A 120 -9.11 -1.03 7.77
N LEU A 121 -8.79 0.09 7.19
CA LEU A 121 -7.41 0.41 6.79
C LEU A 121 -7.06 1.85 7.15
N LEU A 122 -5.79 2.06 7.42
CA LEU A 122 -5.18 3.38 7.50
C LEU A 122 -3.94 3.38 6.61
N ASP A 123 -3.90 4.24 5.62
CA ASP A 123 -2.75 4.46 4.75
C ASP A 123 -2.16 5.85 5.03
N THR A 124 -0.88 5.91 5.32
CA THR A 124 -0.21 7.14 5.74
C THR A 124 1.11 7.29 4.99
N TYR A 125 1.36 8.49 4.45
CA TYR A 125 2.68 8.88 3.94
C TYR A 125 3.30 9.91 4.88
N VAL A 126 4.53 9.63 5.30
CA VAL A 126 5.37 10.52 6.10
C VAL A 126 6.29 11.29 5.16
N PRO A 127 6.32 12.63 5.18
CA PRO A 127 7.14 13.44 4.28
C PRO A 127 8.62 13.40 4.69
N THR A 128 9.27 12.26 4.49
CA THR A 128 10.69 12.04 4.76
C THR A 128 11.57 12.37 3.57
N GLY A 129 10.99 12.41 2.37
CA GLY A 129 11.69 12.76 1.14
C GLY A 129 11.78 14.28 0.92
N SER A 130 12.86 14.73 0.28
CA SER A 130 13.02 16.13 -0.08
C SER A 130 12.07 16.52 -1.22
N PHE A 131 11.11 17.40 -0.95
CA PHE A 131 10.20 17.94 -1.96
C PHE A 131 10.96 18.76 -3.02
N LYS A 132 11.92 19.58 -2.60
CA LYS A 132 12.74 20.44 -3.50
C LYS A 132 13.56 19.61 -4.50
N ASP A 133 13.98 18.42 -4.10
CA ASP A 133 14.78 17.52 -4.92
C ASP A 133 13.91 16.54 -5.73
N GLY A 134 12.56 16.64 -5.63
CA GLY A 134 11.65 15.73 -6.32
C GLY A 134 11.68 14.29 -5.80
N LEU A 135 12.14 14.09 -4.56
CA LEU A 135 12.22 12.79 -3.90
C LEU A 135 11.02 12.51 -3.00
N GLY A 136 10.27 13.54 -2.60
CA GLY A 136 9.10 13.42 -1.75
C GLY A 136 7.96 14.34 -2.15
N ARG A 137 6.81 14.19 -1.49
CA ARG A 137 5.60 15.02 -1.70
C ARG A 137 5.59 16.27 -0.82
N GLY A 138 6.47 16.31 0.20
CA GLY A 138 6.58 17.42 1.15
C GLY A 138 5.37 17.59 2.08
N ARG A 139 4.47 16.60 2.13
CA ARG A 139 3.22 16.64 2.90
C ARG A 139 2.89 15.32 3.58
N TRP A 140 2.22 15.40 4.70
CA TRP A 140 1.55 14.25 5.30
C TRP A 140 0.33 13.87 4.48
N ILE A 141 0.08 12.57 4.32
CA ILE A 141 -1.13 12.05 3.70
C ILE A 141 -1.71 10.99 4.63
N PHE A 142 -3.02 11.07 4.88
CA PHE A 142 -3.78 10.12 5.68
C PHE A 142 -4.98 9.65 4.87
N ALA A 143 -5.16 8.35 4.80
CA ALA A 143 -6.30 7.76 4.11
C ALA A 143 -6.90 6.62 4.94
N PRO A 144 -7.71 6.95 5.98
CA PRO A 144 -8.54 5.96 6.66
C PRO A 144 -9.63 5.46 5.73
N GLY A 145 -9.91 4.16 5.77
CA GLY A 145 -10.88 3.58 4.86
C GLY A 145 -11.48 2.25 5.32
N LEU A 146 -12.45 1.80 4.54
CA LEU A 146 -13.18 0.56 4.69
C LEU A 146 -12.90 -0.34 3.48
N SER A 147 -12.80 -1.63 3.72
CA SER A 147 -12.64 -2.63 2.66
C SER A 147 -13.59 -3.80 2.87
N THR A 148 -14.03 -4.38 1.76
CA THR A 148 -14.77 -5.63 1.77
C THR A 148 -14.13 -6.63 0.81
N ALA A 149 -14.52 -7.91 0.89
CA ALA A 149 -14.03 -8.95 0.00
C ALA A 149 -15.19 -9.77 -0.57
N PHE A 150 -15.15 -10.01 -1.88
CA PHE A 150 -16.05 -10.92 -2.57
C PHE A 150 -15.20 -11.94 -3.34
N VAL A 151 -15.44 -13.23 -3.11
CA VAL A 151 -14.68 -14.32 -3.72
C VAL A 151 -15.60 -15.20 -4.55
N PHE A 152 -15.26 -15.40 -5.84
CA PHE A 152 -16.00 -16.14 -6.83
C PHE A 152 -15.06 -17.16 -7.52
N GLY A 153 -14.76 -18.26 -6.84
CA GLY A 153 -13.82 -19.26 -7.34
C GLY A 153 -12.40 -18.69 -7.54
N ARG A 154 -11.98 -18.57 -8.80
CA ARG A 154 -10.65 -18.02 -9.14
C ARG A 154 -10.62 -16.50 -9.21
N PHE A 155 -11.77 -15.85 -9.29
CA PHE A 155 -11.89 -14.40 -9.29
C PHE A 155 -12.23 -13.90 -7.90
N SER A 156 -11.62 -12.79 -7.50
CA SER A 156 -11.91 -12.10 -6.25
C SER A 156 -11.88 -10.60 -6.48
N THR A 157 -12.72 -9.87 -5.77
CA THR A 157 -12.72 -8.40 -5.81
C THR A 157 -12.75 -7.85 -4.38
N PHE A 158 -12.00 -6.78 -4.16
CA PHE A 158 -11.79 -6.16 -2.85
C PHE A 158 -12.04 -4.65 -2.97
N PRO A 159 -13.32 -4.23 -2.96
CA PRO A 159 -13.69 -2.82 -2.94
C PRO A 159 -13.16 -2.12 -1.69
N ILE A 160 -12.64 -0.92 -1.87
CA ILE A 160 -12.12 -0.06 -0.83
C ILE A 160 -12.65 1.35 -1.06
N VAL A 161 -13.12 1.98 0.01
CA VAL A 161 -13.46 3.41 0.06
C VAL A 161 -12.66 4.03 1.20
N ALA A 162 -11.95 5.12 0.92
CA ALA A 162 -11.14 5.81 1.92
C ALA A 162 -11.34 7.33 1.81
N TYR A 163 -11.37 7.99 2.96
CA TYR A 163 -11.23 9.44 3.03
C TYR A 163 -9.78 9.79 2.82
N LEU A 164 -9.51 10.82 2.04
CA LEU A 164 -8.17 11.29 1.75
C LEU A 164 -7.96 12.68 2.35
N TYR A 165 -6.99 12.81 3.24
CA TYR A 165 -6.50 14.09 3.71
C TYR A 165 -5.02 14.22 3.41
N SER A 166 -4.61 15.38 2.91
CA SER A 166 -3.20 15.72 2.79
C SER A 166 -2.94 17.11 3.37
N SER A 167 -1.88 17.24 4.17
CA SER A 167 -1.49 18.53 4.71
C SER A 167 -0.98 19.47 3.61
N GLU A 168 -0.79 20.73 3.95
CA GLU A 168 -0.04 21.68 3.11
C GLU A 168 1.41 21.22 2.87
N ILE A 169 2.01 21.70 1.80
CA ILE A 169 3.44 21.49 1.52
C ILE A 169 4.24 22.60 2.21
N LYS A 170 4.96 22.27 3.27
CA LYS A 170 5.71 23.23 4.09
C LYS A 170 6.81 24.00 3.31
N ASP A 171 7.41 23.36 2.31
CA ASP A 171 8.52 23.92 1.54
C ASP A 171 8.10 24.52 0.20
N ALA A 172 6.81 24.56 -0.11
CA ALA A 172 6.32 25.19 -1.34
C ALA A 172 6.24 26.71 -1.16
N LYS A 173 6.52 27.45 -2.24
CA LYS A 173 6.16 28.87 -2.28
C LYS A 173 4.64 28.98 -2.12
N THR A 174 4.18 29.87 -1.27
CA THR A 174 2.78 30.02 -0.80
C THR A 174 1.73 30.16 -1.94
N SER A 175 2.16 30.40 -3.16
CA SER A 175 1.31 30.60 -4.35
C SER A 175 1.33 29.43 -5.35
N SER A 176 1.96 28.30 -5.01
CA SER A 176 2.00 27.15 -5.95
C SER A 176 0.67 26.40 -5.92
N PRO A 177 -0.01 26.19 -7.06
CA PRO A 177 -1.26 25.41 -7.11
C PRO A 177 -1.10 24.03 -6.48
N GLY A 178 -2.02 23.67 -5.55
CA GLY A 178 -2.01 22.40 -4.87
C GLY A 178 -1.01 22.29 -3.71
N SER A 179 -0.42 23.42 -3.25
CA SER A 179 0.43 23.44 -2.04
C SER A 179 -0.39 23.44 -0.74
N GLU A 180 -1.64 23.85 -0.80
CA GLU A 180 -2.59 23.89 0.30
C GLU A 180 -2.96 22.46 0.81
N ALA A 181 -3.59 22.41 1.97
CA ALA A 181 -4.18 21.18 2.48
C ALA A 181 -5.35 20.74 1.58
N LEU A 182 -5.41 19.45 1.28
CA LEU A 182 -6.42 18.87 0.39
C LEU A 182 -7.22 17.81 1.13
N SER A 183 -8.52 17.77 0.87
CA SER A 183 -9.44 16.73 1.34
C SER A 183 -10.19 16.13 0.18
N GLY A 184 -10.33 14.82 0.17
CA GLY A 184 -11.02 14.11 -0.89
C GLY A 184 -11.37 12.68 -0.48
N TYR A 185 -11.55 11.83 -1.47
CA TYR A 185 -11.80 10.41 -1.23
C TYR A 185 -11.17 9.55 -2.33
N ILE A 186 -10.96 8.29 -1.97
CA ILE A 186 -10.47 7.24 -2.87
C ILE A 186 -11.56 6.17 -2.94
N ILE A 187 -11.91 5.77 -4.16
CA ILE A 187 -12.71 4.59 -4.43
C ILE A 187 -11.87 3.69 -5.32
N GLN A 188 -11.63 2.46 -4.88
CA GLN A 188 -10.86 1.49 -5.66
C GLN A 188 -11.40 0.08 -5.47
N SER A 189 -11.06 -0.81 -6.40
CA SER A 189 -11.34 -2.24 -6.24
C SER A 189 -10.16 -3.06 -6.75
N ILE A 190 -9.55 -3.86 -5.88
CA ILE A 190 -8.50 -4.79 -6.28
C ILE A 190 -9.20 -6.02 -6.85
N CYS A 191 -9.16 -6.20 -8.17
CA CYS A 191 -9.72 -7.34 -8.88
C CYS A 191 -8.62 -8.36 -9.16
N VAL A 192 -8.72 -9.56 -8.61
CA VAL A 192 -7.69 -10.59 -8.69
C VAL A 192 -8.20 -11.80 -9.44
N TYR A 193 -7.44 -12.28 -10.42
CA TYR A 193 -7.66 -13.56 -11.05
C TYR A 193 -6.51 -14.51 -10.73
N LYS A 194 -6.82 -15.66 -10.12
CA LYS A 194 -5.85 -16.66 -9.66
C LYS A 194 -5.68 -17.78 -10.68
N PHE A 195 -4.43 -17.98 -11.11
CA PHE A 195 -3.98 -19.15 -11.86
C PHE A 195 -3.40 -20.21 -10.91
N ARG A 196 -2.85 -21.29 -11.47
CA ARG A 196 -2.27 -22.39 -10.67
C ARG A 196 -1.05 -21.94 -9.85
N LYS A 197 -0.12 -21.19 -10.44
CA LYS A 197 1.14 -20.75 -9.82
C LYS A 197 1.31 -19.23 -9.82
N SER A 198 0.33 -18.51 -10.35
CA SER A 198 0.42 -17.04 -10.47
C SER A 198 -0.94 -16.42 -10.20
N TYR A 199 -0.95 -15.10 -10.07
CA TYR A 199 -2.15 -14.31 -10.11
C TYR A 199 -1.90 -12.96 -10.79
N LEU A 200 -2.94 -12.47 -11.41
CA LEU A 200 -3.02 -11.15 -12.00
C LEU A 200 -3.98 -10.33 -11.15
N ASP A 201 -3.58 -9.16 -10.74
CA ASP A 201 -4.53 -8.17 -10.21
C ASP A 201 -4.61 -6.94 -11.12
N CYS A 202 -5.81 -6.37 -11.14
CA CYS A 202 -6.12 -5.12 -11.82
C CYS A 202 -6.89 -4.25 -10.83
N THR A 203 -6.42 -3.05 -10.57
CA THR A 203 -7.00 -2.15 -9.57
C THR A 203 -7.32 -0.80 -10.21
N PRO A 204 -8.57 -0.59 -10.67
CA PRO A 204 -9.06 0.75 -10.98
C PRO A 204 -9.19 1.57 -9.70
N ILE A 205 -8.73 2.81 -9.72
CA ILE A 205 -8.74 3.74 -8.59
C ILE A 205 -9.26 5.10 -9.08
N PHE A 206 -10.30 5.59 -8.47
CA PHE A 206 -10.75 6.96 -8.61
C PHE A 206 -10.36 7.76 -7.36
N MET A 207 -9.78 8.93 -7.56
CA MET A 207 -9.37 9.84 -6.49
C MET A 207 -10.00 11.21 -6.72
N LYS A 208 -10.85 11.65 -5.79
CA LYS A 208 -11.38 13.02 -5.73
C LYS A 208 -10.37 13.93 -5.03
N ASN A 209 -10.12 15.11 -5.58
CA ASN A 209 -9.14 16.07 -5.08
C ASN A 209 -7.77 15.43 -4.82
N SER A 210 -7.24 14.73 -5.83
CA SER A 210 -6.01 13.97 -5.72
C SER A 210 -4.79 14.87 -5.46
N TYR A 211 -4.02 14.53 -4.44
CA TYR A 211 -2.72 15.16 -4.18
C TYR A 211 -1.70 14.91 -5.32
N SER A 212 -1.84 13.83 -6.06
CA SER A 212 -0.98 13.50 -7.20
C SER A 212 -1.30 14.33 -8.45
N ASN A 213 -2.45 14.99 -8.48
CA ASN A 213 -2.90 15.86 -9.57
C ASN A 213 -3.21 17.29 -9.09
N SER A 214 -2.44 17.81 -8.13
CA SER A 214 -2.55 19.17 -7.61
C SER A 214 -3.97 19.56 -7.18
N GLY A 215 -4.68 18.65 -6.48
CA GLY A 215 -6.03 18.86 -5.98
C GLY A 215 -7.14 18.64 -7.01
N LYS A 216 -6.82 18.23 -8.24
CA LYS A 216 -7.82 17.81 -9.23
C LYS A 216 -8.12 16.32 -9.09
N ASP A 217 -9.25 15.91 -9.66
CA ASP A 217 -9.60 14.49 -9.72
C ASP A 217 -8.58 13.70 -10.53
N ASP A 218 -8.40 12.42 -10.21
CA ASP A 218 -7.54 11.53 -10.98
C ASP A 218 -8.16 10.14 -11.11
N PHE A 219 -7.86 9.48 -12.22
CA PHE A 219 -8.15 8.09 -12.43
C PHE A 219 -6.84 7.33 -12.61
N VAL A 220 -6.68 6.24 -11.88
CA VAL A 220 -5.47 5.42 -11.88
C VAL A 220 -5.82 3.98 -12.19
N LEU A 221 -5.03 3.35 -13.01
CA LEU A 221 -5.10 1.91 -13.22
C LEU A 221 -3.78 1.27 -12.77
N GLU A 222 -3.90 0.29 -11.88
CA GLU A 222 -2.77 -0.57 -11.49
C GLU A 222 -2.95 -1.96 -12.03
N GLY A 223 -1.84 -2.60 -12.41
CA GLY A 223 -1.80 -4.00 -12.76
C GLY A 223 -0.60 -4.66 -12.10
N ASN A 224 -0.80 -5.85 -11.55
CA ASN A 224 0.26 -6.66 -10.98
C ASN A 224 0.16 -8.08 -11.53
N TYR A 225 1.28 -8.61 -12.01
CA TYR A 225 1.42 -10.03 -12.28
C TYR A 225 2.43 -10.62 -11.30
N LEU A 226 2.05 -11.64 -10.57
CA LEU A 226 2.91 -12.29 -9.57
C LEU A 226 2.96 -13.80 -9.81
N TYR A 227 4.16 -14.33 -9.87
CA TYR A 227 4.46 -15.75 -10.11
C TYR A 227 5.15 -16.36 -8.89
N MET A 228 4.65 -17.50 -8.40
CA MET A 228 5.21 -18.24 -7.29
C MET A 228 6.36 -19.12 -7.76
N ILE A 229 7.60 -18.76 -7.41
CA ILE A 229 8.79 -19.54 -7.74
C ILE A 229 8.92 -20.71 -6.77
N LYS A 230 8.89 -20.41 -5.46
CA LYS A 230 8.90 -21.44 -4.41
C LYS A 230 7.59 -21.37 -3.65
N PRO A 231 6.81 -22.44 -3.58
CA PRO A 231 5.55 -22.47 -2.85
C PRO A 231 5.73 -21.94 -1.43
N ASN A 232 4.86 -21.01 -1.02
CA ASN A 232 4.81 -20.39 0.31
C ASN A 232 6.07 -19.62 0.75
N LYS A 233 7.04 -19.44 -0.12
CA LYS A 233 8.32 -18.80 0.24
C LYS A 233 8.71 -17.63 -0.64
N MET A 234 8.55 -17.73 -1.97
CA MET A 234 9.12 -16.74 -2.87
C MET A 234 8.26 -16.48 -4.10
N GLN A 235 8.05 -15.21 -4.40
CA GLN A 235 7.38 -14.74 -5.62
C GLN A 235 8.26 -13.76 -6.40
N LEU A 236 8.13 -13.79 -7.72
CA LEU A 236 8.51 -12.69 -8.60
C LEU A 236 7.27 -11.97 -9.10
N GLY A 237 7.39 -10.68 -9.35
CA GLY A 237 6.28 -9.88 -9.82
C GLY A 237 6.70 -8.73 -10.72
N PHE A 238 5.76 -8.33 -11.52
CA PHE A 238 5.81 -7.12 -12.32
C PHE A 238 4.58 -6.27 -11.99
N PHE A 239 4.80 -4.98 -11.82
CA PHE A 239 3.78 -4.00 -11.47
C PHE A 239 3.85 -2.84 -12.45
N ALA A 240 2.68 -2.38 -12.90
CA ALA A 240 2.53 -1.16 -13.67
C ALA A 240 1.38 -0.32 -13.07
N ARG A 241 1.57 0.99 -13.00
CA ARG A 241 0.55 1.95 -12.59
C ARG A 241 0.55 3.14 -13.53
N ARG A 242 -0.63 3.53 -13.99
CA ARG A 242 -0.83 4.71 -14.83
C ARG A 242 -1.80 5.67 -14.17
N TYR A 243 -1.37 6.91 -13.99
CA TYR A 243 -2.20 8.05 -13.63
C TYR A 243 -2.63 8.74 -14.92
N PHE A 244 -3.93 8.73 -15.23
CA PHE A 244 -4.39 9.21 -16.53
C PHE A 244 -4.43 10.73 -16.60
N LEU A 245 -5.00 11.39 -15.58
CA LEU A 245 -5.11 12.85 -15.54
C LEU A 245 -3.84 13.48 -14.97
N GLY A 246 -3.20 12.83 -14.00
CA GLY A 246 -1.88 13.23 -13.49
C GLY A 246 -0.73 12.95 -14.44
N ASN A 247 -0.98 12.25 -15.56
CA ASN A 247 -0.03 11.91 -16.61
C ASN A 247 1.32 11.38 -16.12
N SER A 248 1.29 10.42 -15.20
CA SER A 248 2.49 9.75 -14.70
C SER A 248 2.36 8.23 -14.77
N THR A 249 3.50 7.54 -14.86
CA THR A 249 3.55 6.08 -14.95
C THR A 249 4.61 5.56 -14.00
N THR A 250 4.29 4.48 -13.29
CA THR A 250 5.24 3.73 -12.45
C THR A 250 5.34 2.31 -12.97
N LEU A 251 6.57 1.83 -13.12
CA LEU A 251 6.88 0.43 -13.40
C LEU A 251 7.71 -0.12 -12.25
N ARG A 252 7.47 -1.38 -11.87
CA ARG A 252 8.26 -2.08 -10.84
C ARG A 252 8.50 -3.53 -11.23
N ALA A 253 9.71 -3.99 -10.97
CA ALA A 253 10.02 -5.41 -10.85
C ALA A 253 10.18 -5.74 -9.37
N ALA A 254 9.55 -6.79 -8.91
CA ALA A 254 9.47 -7.14 -7.50
C ALA A 254 9.87 -8.59 -7.24
N TRP A 255 10.55 -8.82 -6.12
CA TRP A 255 10.63 -10.15 -5.53
C TRP A 255 10.19 -10.09 -4.08
N ARG A 256 9.43 -11.11 -3.66
CA ARG A 256 8.82 -11.21 -2.34
C ARG A 256 9.28 -12.49 -1.65
N ILE A 257 9.66 -12.37 -0.41
CA ILE A 257 10.05 -13.48 0.45
C ILE A 257 9.07 -13.52 1.62
N TYR A 258 8.49 -14.69 1.87
CA TYR A 258 7.57 -14.96 3.00
C TYR A 258 8.30 -15.75 4.08
N PHE A 259 8.05 -15.43 5.36
CA PHE A 259 8.69 -16.06 6.52
C PHE A 259 7.75 -16.19 7.73
#